data_e5a3da77a6a83730596a65f47f68be1b
#
_entry.id   e5a3da77a6a83730596a65f47f68be1b
#
_cell.length_a   1.000
_cell.length_b   1.000
_cell.length_c   1.000
_cell.angle_alpha   90.00
_cell.angle_beta   90.00
_cell.angle_gamma   90.00
#
_symmetry.space_group_name_H-M   'P 1'
#
loop_
_entity.id
_entity.type
_entity.pdbx_description
1 polymer ?
#
loop_
_entity_poly.entity_id
_entity_poly.type
_entity_poly.pdbx_seq_one_letter_code
_entity_poly.pdbx_strand_id
1 'polypeptide(L)'
;FLESNLFAWTYSYSLQDTIYALQHLDKVGTNGFLLANSFFQCVNTKICFHGKDDPHMSLEELKAELTGRIEYLKNKWLRICSTKDQSILFIVKVRIQSIEQNVEEIKQLYQTLKQMTAAPFDLLVVCGKLTTLPDFKHPHIFVRQVKHFAPDDDVPSKRLAAMKDWEHIFFEFGPKHYLEHIKHFKFEKLA
;
A
#
# COMPACT_ATOMS: atom_id res chain seq x y z
N PHE A 1 3.19 -14.53 2.29
CA PHE A 1 3.33 -13.66 3.46
C PHE A 1 2.94 -12.23 3.06
N LEU A 2 1.90 -11.67 3.71
CA LEU A 2 1.65 -10.24 3.70
C LEU A 2 2.67 -9.59 4.65
N GLU A 3 3.79 -9.17 4.10
CA GLU A 3 4.77 -8.44 4.90
C GLU A 3 4.47 -6.95 4.87
N SER A 4 4.40 -6.32 6.03
CA SER A 4 4.40 -4.87 6.12
C SER A 4 5.69 -4.33 5.48
N ASN A 5 5.58 -3.41 4.57
CA ASN A 5 6.70 -2.75 3.90
C ASN A 5 6.57 -1.23 4.04
N LEU A 6 7.51 -0.48 3.47
CA LEU A 6 7.54 0.98 3.57
C LEU A 6 6.21 1.65 3.21
N PHE A 7 5.51 1.12 2.21
CA PHE A 7 4.27 1.73 1.70
C PHE A 7 2.99 1.11 2.25
N ALA A 8 3.06 0.07 3.10
CA ALA A 8 1.89 -0.61 3.66
C ALA A 8 1.07 0.28 4.62
N TRP A 9 1.71 1.23 5.27
CA TRP A 9 1.13 2.13 6.28
C TRP A 9 1.25 3.60 5.90
N THR A 10 1.30 3.85 4.61
CA THR A 10 1.39 5.20 4.07
C THR A 10 0.19 5.51 3.21
N TYR A 11 -0.06 6.79 3.04
CA TYR A 11 -0.89 7.25 1.95
C TYR A 11 -0.24 8.46 1.28
N SER A 12 -0.63 8.71 0.05
CA SER A 12 -0.27 9.91 -0.70
C SER A 12 -1.52 10.58 -1.22
N TYR A 13 -1.43 11.88 -1.45
CA TYR A 13 -2.54 12.63 -2.05
C TYR A 13 -2.68 12.36 -3.55
N SER A 14 -1.59 11.90 -4.19
CA SER A 14 -1.58 11.56 -5.60
C SER A 14 -0.73 10.32 -5.85
N LEU A 15 -0.98 9.64 -6.98
CA LEU A 15 -0.15 8.53 -7.42
C LEU A 15 1.27 9.00 -7.82
N GLN A 16 1.40 10.24 -8.28
CA GLN A 16 2.67 10.88 -8.60
C GLN A 16 3.57 11.03 -7.37
N ASP A 17 3.00 11.35 -6.19
CA ASP A 17 3.78 11.41 -4.96
C ASP A 17 4.35 10.03 -4.60
N THR A 18 3.57 8.96 -4.81
CA THR A 18 4.04 7.58 -4.61
C THR A 18 5.14 7.22 -5.59
N ILE A 19 4.98 7.54 -6.87
CA ILE A 19 6.00 7.30 -7.91
C ILE A 19 7.28 8.06 -7.57
N TYR A 20 7.17 9.33 -7.21
CA TYR A 20 8.32 10.14 -6.81
C TYR A 20 9.04 9.56 -5.60
N ALA A 21 8.31 9.11 -4.58
CA ALA A 21 8.89 8.49 -3.39
C ALA A 21 9.62 7.18 -3.71
N LEU A 22 9.08 6.37 -4.61
CA LEU A 22 9.73 5.15 -5.10
C LEU A 22 11.04 5.46 -5.83
N GLN A 23 11.06 6.47 -6.69
CA GLN A 23 12.24 6.89 -7.44
C GLN A 23 13.31 7.56 -6.57
N HIS A 24 12.91 8.06 -5.40
CA HIS A 24 13.76 8.80 -4.47
C HIS A 24 13.66 8.24 -3.04
N LEU A 25 13.86 6.93 -2.88
CA LEU A 25 13.78 6.27 -1.57
C LEU A 25 14.75 6.86 -0.55
N ASP A 26 15.90 7.37 -1.01
CA ASP A 26 16.87 8.09 -0.20
C ASP A 26 16.29 9.35 0.48
N LYS A 27 15.30 9.98 -0.15
CA LYS A 27 14.64 11.18 0.35
C LYS A 27 13.46 10.89 1.28
N VAL A 28 12.96 9.63 1.32
CA VAL A 28 11.87 9.27 2.22
C VAL A 28 12.36 9.28 3.67
N GLY A 29 11.70 10.05 4.52
CA GLY A 29 12.07 10.22 5.93
C GLY A 29 13.21 11.17 6.20
N THR A 30 13.77 11.83 5.17
CA THR A 30 14.80 12.86 5.33
C THR A 30 14.19 14.26 5.39
N ASN A 31 14.95 15.22 5.94
CA ASN A 31 14.55 16.63 6.11
C ASN A 31 13.28 16.85 6.96
N GLY A 32 12.92 15.86 7.78
CA GLY A 32 11.85 15.98 8.76
C GLY A 32 10.45 15.77 8.22
N PHE A 33 9.50 16.00 9.12
CA PHE A 33 8.08 15.77 8.91
C PHE A 33 7.25 16.98 9.30
N LEU A 34 6.19 17.22 8.55
CA LEU A 34 5.13 18.14 8.92
C LEU A 34 3.97 17.33 9.53
N LEU A 35 3.46 17.79 10.65
CA LEU A 35 2.25 17.22 11.22
C LEU A 35 1.04 17.78 10.47
N ALA A 36 0.29 16.91 9.82
CA ALA A 36 -0.91 17.24 9.06
C ALA A 36 -2.05 16.28 9.43
N ASN A 37 -3.05 16.77 10.16
CA ASN A 37 -4.26 15.99 10.51
C ASN A 37 -3.96 14.58 11.06
N SER A 38 -3.18 14.46 12.10
CA SER A 38 -2.76 13.19 12.74
C SER A 38 -1.80 12.31 11.91
N PHE A 39 -1.26 12.85 10.81
CA PHE A 39 -0.27 12.17 10.00
C PHE A 39 1.03 12.95 9.98
N PHE A 40 2.13 12.23 9.83
CA PHE A 40 3.44 12.80 9.59
C PHE A 40 3.73 12.79 8.08
N GLN A 41 3.63 13.95 7.45
CA GLN A 41 3.97 14.10 6.04
C GLN A 41 5.46 14.33 5.86
N CYS A 42 6.12 13.48 5.11
CA CYS A 42 7.52 13.69 4.73
C CYS A 42 7.66 14.93 3.84
N VAL A 43 8.52 15.86 4.25
CA VAL A 43 8.69 17.13 3.54
C VAL A 43 9.10 16.94 2.09
N ASN A 44 10.03 16.00 1.83
CA ASN A 44 10.60 15.82 0.49
C ASN A 44 9.71 15.05 -0.48
N THR A 45 8.97 14.05 0.02
CA THR A 45 8.25 13.10 -0.86
C THR A 45 6.74 13.21 -0.76
N LYS A 46 6.24 14.05 0.16
CA LYS A 46 4.82 14.23 0.46
C LYS A 46 4.08 12.95 0.90
N ILE A 47 4.79 11.83 1.06
CA ILE A 47 4.21 10.62 1.62
C ILE A 47 3.84 10.86 3.08
N CYS A 48 2.64 10.46 3.44
CA CYS A 48 2.12 10.58 4.79
C CYS A 48 2.21 9.24 5.52
N PHE A 49 2.71 9.28 6.73
CA PHE A 49 2.83 8.14 7.62
C PHE A 49 1.87 8.28 8.78
N HIS A 50 1.23 7.17 9.15
CA HIS A 50 0.48 7.14 10.40
C HIS A 50 1.44 7.28 11.59
N GLY A 51 1.19 8.27 12.42
CA GLY A 51 1.85 8.42 13.71
C GLY A 51 1.36 7.32 14.69
N LYS A 52 2.15 7.08 15.71
CA LYS A 52 1.68 6.34 16.87
C LYS A 52 0.96 7.35 17.77
N ASP A 53 -0.28 7.03 18.12
CA ASP A 53 -1.05 7.87 19.04
C ASP A 53 -0.63 7.50 20.47
N ASP A 54 0.50 8.04 20.90
CA ASP A 54 1.03 7.84 22.25
C ASP A 54 1.03 9.19 23.00
N PRO A 55 0.09 9.38 23.93
CA PRO A 55 -0.05 10.64 24.65
C PRO A 55 1.12 10.94 25.60
N HIS A 56 2.01 9.97 25.83
CA HIS A 56 3.17 10.11 26.71
C HIS A 56 4.45 10.50 25.96
N MET A 57 4.44 10.51 24.61
CA MET A 57 5.58 10.89 23.80
C MET A 57 5.48 12.33 23.33
N SER A 58 6.58 13.04 23.40
CA SER A 58 6.70 14.35 22.77
C SER A 58 6.71 14.23 21.24
N LEU A 59 6.41 15.32 20.55
CA LEU A 59 6.45 15.36 19.10
C LEU A 59 7.84 14.98 18.53
N GLU A 60 8.91 15.36 19.19
CA GLU A 60 10.28 15.04 18.75
C GLU A 60 10.60 13.55 18.93
N GLU A 61 10.15 12.93 20.02
CA GLU A 61 10.29 11.50 20.24
C GLU A 61 9.49 10.70 19.19
N LEU A 62 8.26 11.13 18.88
CA LEU A 62 7.44 10.51 17.83
C LEU A 62 8.13 10.61 16.45
N LYS A 63 8.73 11.75 16.12
CA LYS A 63 9.48 11.92 14.87
C LYS A 63 10.74 11.04 14.83
N ALA A 64 11.45 10.91 15.93
CA ALA A 64 12.65 10.08 16.02
C ALA A 64 12.29 8.59 15.86
N GLU A 65 11.24 8.10 16.55
CA GLU A 65 10.73 6.74 16.37
C GLU A 65 10.30 6.47 14.92
N LEU A 66 9.57 7.42 14.33
CA LEU A 66 9.12 7.31 12.93
C LEU A 66 10.29 7.23 11.95
N THR A 67 11.34 8.04 12.17
CA THR A 67 12.55 8.01 11.33
C THR A 67 13.23 6.64 11.39
N GLY A 68 13.42 6.07 12.58
CA GLY A 68 13.98 4.73 12.74
C GLY A 68 13.14 3.64 12.09
N ARG A 69 11.82 3.75 12.22
CA ARG A 69 10.88 2.83 11.57
C ARG A 69 10.93 2.93 10.04
N ILE A 70 11.02 4.12 9.49
CA ILE A 70 11.13 4.34 8.04
C ILE A 70 12.41 3.71 7.49
N GLU A 71 13.56 3.91 8.14
CA GLU A 71 14.82 3.29 7.71
C GLU A 71 14.75 1.77 7.72
N TYR A 72 14.16 1.17 8.75
CA TYR A 72 13.92 -0.27 8.80
C TYR A 72 13.04 -0.73 7.62
N LEU A 73 11.95 -0.02 7.35
CA LEU A 73 11.00 -0.36 6.29
C LEU A 73 11.57 -0.14 4.88
N LYS A 74 12.44 0.86 4.68
CA LYS A 74 13.20 1.08 3.44
C LYS A 74 14.12 -0.13 3.15
N ASN A 75 14.89 -0.55 4.13
CA ASN A 75 15.77 -1.69 3.99
C ASN A 75 14.99 -2.98 3.68
N LYS A 76 13.85 -3.17 4.33
CA LYS A 76 12.95 -4.28 4.05
C LYS A 76 12.38 -4.23 2.64
N TRP A 77 11.95 -3.06 2.17
CA TRP A 77 11.48 -2.85 0.80
C TRP A 77 12.55 -3.20 -0.23
N LEU A 78 13.77 -2.70 -0.06
CA LEU A 78 14.89 -2.99 -0.96
C LEU A 78 15.21 -4.49 -1.00
N ARG A 79 15.15 -5.17 0.15
CA ARG A 79 15.32 -6.63 0.21
C ARG A 79 14.25 -7.37 -0.57
N ILE A 80 12.97 -6.99 -0.41
CA ILE A 80 11.86 -7.58 -1.16
C ILE A 80 12.08 -7.38 -2.67
N CYS A 81 12.41 -6.18 -3.10
CA CYS A 81 12.64 -5.86 -4.52
C CYS A 81 13.86 -6.58 -5.10
N SER A 82 14.87 -6.94 -4.30
CA SER A 82 16.07 -7.66 -4.75
C SER A 82 15.89 -9.18 -4.80
N THR A 83 14.83 -9.74 -4.24
CA THR A 83 14.52 -11.18 -4.27
C THR A 83 14.24 -11.61 -5.71
N LYS A 84 14.82 -12.76 -6.14
CA LYS A 84 14.67 -13.29 -7.51
C LYS A 84 13.79 -14.54 -7.58
N ASP A 85 13.70 -15.27 -6.49
CA ASP A 85 13.12 -16.63 -6.47
C ASP A 85 11.61 -16.64 -6.12
N GLN A 86 11.00 -15.47 -6.01
CA GLN A 86 9.59 -15.32 -5.64
C GLN A 86 8.88 -14.36 -6.59
N SER A 87 7.63 -14.65 -6.91
CA SER A 87 6.76 -13.68 -7.59
C SER A 87 6.18 -12.71 -6.57
N ILE A 88 6.13 -11.43 -6.93
CA ILE A 88 5.64 -10.35 -6.05
C ILE A 88 4.30 -9.83 -6.58
N LEU A 89 3.33 -9.66 -5.70
CA LEU A 89 2.11 -8.91 -6.00
C LEU A 89 2.19 -7.55 -5.30
N PHE A 90 2.34 -6.48 -6.07
CA PHE A 90 2.19 -5.13 -5.57
C PHE A 90 0.73 -4.72 -5.62
N ILE A 91 0.21 -4.22 -4.52
CA ILE A 91 -1.17 -3.76 -4.41
C ILE A 91 -1.16 -2.26 -4.13
N VAL A 92 -1.84 -1.51 -4.98
CA VAL A 92 -2.05 -0.08 -4.77
C VAL A 92 -3.55 0.21 -4.65
N LYS A 93 -3.91 0.91 -3.57
CA LYS A 93 -5.27 1.44 -3.38
C LYS A 93 -5.35 2.83 -3.99
N VAL A 94 -6.27 3.04 -4.88
CA VAL A 94 -6.42 4.33 -5.53
C VAL A 94 -7.83 4.87 -5.29
N ARG A 95 -7.93 5.99 -4.59
CA ARG A 95 -9.18 6.73 -4.44
C ARG A 95 -9.39 7.58 -5.70
N ILE A 96 -9.97 6.99 -6.72
CA ILE A 96 -10.15 7.65 -8.00
C ILE A 96 -11.62 7.95 -8.22
N GLN A 97 -11.92 9.18 -8.61
CA GLN A 97 -13.21 9.53 -9.19
C GLN A 97 -13.28 9.18 -10.69
N SER A 98 -12.13 9.12 -11.36
CA SER A 98 -11.99 8.70 -12.76
C SER A 98 -10.64 8.00 -12.95
N ILE A 99 -10.67 6.72 -13.26
CA ILE A 99 -9.43 5.94 -13.58
C ILE A 99 -8.83 6.37 -14.92
N GLU A 100 -9.61 6.85 -15.83
CA GLU A 100 -9.15 7.28 -17.16
C GLU A 100 -8.05 8.35 -17.05
N GLN A 101 -8.17 9.25 -16.07
CA GLN A 101 -7.16 10.28 -15.81
C GLN A 101 -5.86 9.71 -15.22
N ASN A 102 -5.88 8.49 -14.70
CA ASN A 102 -4.73 7.89 -14.00
C ASN A 102 -4.11 6.71 -14.74
N VAL A 103 -4.57 6.38 -15.95
CA VAL A 103 -4.05 5.23 -16.71
C VAL A 103 -2.55 5.39 -16.96
N GLU A 104 -2.10 6.57 -17.36
CA GLU A 104 -0.68 6.81 -17.62
C GLU A 104 0.14 6.81 -16.34
N GLU A 105 -0.38 7.33 -15.24
CA GLU A 105 0.29 7.26 -13.93
C GLU A 105 0.43 5.82 -13.42
N ILE A 106 -0.58 4.97 -13.64
CA ILE A 106 -0.52 3.55 -13.29
C ILE A 106 0.54 2.83 -14.13
N LYS A 107 0.61 3.12 -15.42
CA LYS A 107 1.68 2.59 -16.29
C LYS A 107 3.06 3.07 -15.83
N GLN A 108 3.19 4.33 -15.46
CA GLN A 108 4.43 4.90 -14.93
C GLN A 108 4.81 4.23 -13.60
N LEU A 109 3.85 3.99 -12.71
CA LEU A 109 4.08 3.24 -11.47
C LEU A 109 4.60 1.83 -11.77
N TYR A 110 3.97 1.12 -12.71
CA TYR A 110 4.43 -0.19 -13.13
C TYR A 110 5.88 -0.15 -13.65
N GLN A 111 6.22 0.81 -14.50
CA GLN A 111 7.59 0.95 -15.02
C GLN A 111 8.60 1.29 -13.90
N THR A 112 8.21 2.14 -12.95
CA THR A 112 9.05 2.46 -11.79
C THR A 112 9.32 1.19 -10.96
N LEU A 113 8.30 0.40 -10.66
CA LEU A 113 8.45 -0.87 -9.95
C LEU A 113 9.32 -1.87 -10.74
N LYS A 114 9.17 -1.92 -12.06
CA LYS A 114 9.96 -2.79 -12.93
C LYS A 114 11.46 -2.46 -12.91
N GLN A 115 11.80 -1.17 -12.77
CA GLN A 115 13.20 -0.75 -12.65
C GLN A 115 13.81 -1.13 -11.29
N MET A 116 12.98 -1.23 -10.26
CA MET A 116 13.44 -1.50 -8.89
C MET A 116 13.44 -2.99 -8.53
N THR A 117 12.64 -3.80 -9.23
CA THR A 117 12.32 -5.16 -8.81
C THR A 117 13.03 -6.18 -9.71
N ALA A 118 13.80 -7.08 -9.08
CA ALA A 118 14.51 -8.15 -9.78
C ALA A 118 13.62 -9.39 -10.04
N ALA A 119 12.55 -9.56 -9.26
CA ALA A 119 11.61 -10.66 -9.37
C ALA A 119 10.54 -10.41 -10.44
N PRO A 120 9.91 -11.47 -10.97
CA PRO A 120 8.62 -11.31 -11.66
C PRO A 120 7.58 -10.72 -10.72
N PHE A 121 6.76 -9.80 -11.21
CA PHE A 121 5.73 -9.21 -10.38
C PHE A 121 4.47 -8.83 -11.16
N ASP A 122 3.38 -8.75 -10.45
CA ASP A 122 2.11 -8.21 -10.91
C ASP A 122 1.76 -6.94 -10.12
N LEU A 123 1.09 -5.99 -10.77
CA LEU A 123 0.54 -4.79 -10.15
C LEU A 123 -0.99 -4.90 -10.11
N LEU A 124 -1.53 -4.95 -8.92
CA LEU A 124 -2.97 -4.92 -8.68
C LEU A 124 -3.40 -3.53 -8.21
N VAL A 125 -4.21 -2.88 -9.01
CA VAL A 125 -4.83 -1.59 -8.68
C VAL A 125 -6.23 -1.86 -8.12
N VAL A 126 -6.43 -1.49 -6.87
CA VAL A 126 -7.74 -1.62 -6.22
C VAL A 126 -8.38 -0.24 -6.10
N CYS A 127 -9.58 -0.10 -6.62
CA CYS A 127 -10.31 1.15 -6.64
C CYS A 127 -11.73 1.00 -6.05
N GLY A 128 -12.34 2.11 -5.69
CA GLY A 128 -13.74 2.17 -5.30
C GLY A 128 -14.67 2.00 -6.50
N LYS A 129 -15.96 2.22 -6.29
CA LYS A 129 -16.98 2.04 -7.32
C LYS A 129 -16.74 3.02 -8.50
N LEU A 130 -16.53 2.46 -9.67
CA LEU A 130 -16.39 3.17 -10.94
C LEU A 130 -17.51 2.76 -11.89
N THR A 131 -17.80 3.60 -12.87
CA THR A 131 -18.77 3.28 -13.93
C THR A 131 -18.22 2.25 -14.92
N THR A 132 -16.93 2.35 -15.23
CA THR A 132 -16.22 1.43 -16.12
C THR A 132 -14.83 1.14 -15.58
N LEU A 133 -14.37 -0.10 -15.72
CA LEU A 133 -12.99 -0.47 -15.41
C LEU A 133 -12.14 -0.31 -16.68
N PRO A 134 -10.99 0.36 -16.61
CA PRO A 134 -10.09 0.47 -17.74
C PRO A 134 -9.46 -0.88 -18.05
N ASP A 135 -9.39 -1.20 -19.33
CA ASP A 135 -8.58 -2.31 -19.83
C ASP A 135 -7.18 -1.76 -20.19
N PHE A 136 -6.20 -2.11 -19.36
CA PHE A 136 -4.81 -1.71 -19.60
C PHE A 136 -4.15 -2.45 -20.76
N LYS A 137 -4.77 -3.55 -21.25
CA LYS A 137 -4.18 -4.44 -22.26
C LYS A 137 -2.73 -4.82 -21.91
N HIS A 138 -2.47 -4.98 -20.63
CA HIS A 138 -1.16 -5.30 -20.08
C HIS A 138 -1.23 -6.57 -19.24
N PRO A 139 -0.42 -7.60 -19.50
CA PRO A 139 -0.54 -8.91 -18.86
C PRO A 139 -0.27 -8.91 -17.36
N HIS A 140 0.37 -7.87 -16.85
CA HIS A 140 0.81 -7.76 -15.45
C HIS A 140 0.21 -6.56 -14.70
N ILE A 141 -0.81 -5.91 -15.26
CA ILE A 141 -1.55 -4.84 -14.57
C ILE A 141 -3.01 -5.26 -14.48
N PHE A 142 -3.47 -5.45 -13.27
CA PHE A 142 -4.84 -5.86 -12.98
C PHE A 142 -5.57 -4.74 -12.25
N VAL A 143 -6.84 -4.53 -12.59
CA VAL A 143 -7.70 -3.59 -11.88
C VAL A 143 -8.85 -4.35 -11.26
N ARG A 144 -9.10 -4.09 -9.99
CA ARG A 144 -10.26 -4.64 -9.28
C ARG A 144 -11.00 -3.55 -8.54
N GLN A 145 -12.29 -3.68 -8.55
CA GLN A 145 -13.18 -2.76 -7.87
C GLN A 145 -13.69 -3.39 -6.59
N VAL A 146 -13.71 -2.61 -5.52
CA VAL A 146 -14.32 -2.98 -4.24
C VAL A 146 -15.48 -2.03 -3.93
N LYS A 147 -16.52 -2.57 -3.33
CA LYS A 147 -17.66 -1.76 -2.90
C LYS A 147 -17.34 -1.00 -1.60
N HIS A 148 -16.60 -1.65 -0.70
CA HIS A 148 -16.20 -1.12 0.58
C HIS A 148 -14.68 -1.03 0.62
N PHE A 149 -14.17 0.19 0.57
CA PHE A 149 -12.76 0.42 0.29
C PHE A 149 -11.85 0.32 1.52
N ALA A 150 -12.37 0.65 2.70
CA ALA A 150 -11.57 0.74 3.92
C ALA A 150 -11.91 -0.38 4.91
N PRO A 151 -11.03 -1.40 5.07
CA PRO A 151 -11.21 -2.44 6.08
C PRO A 151 -10.95 -1.96 7.51
N ASP A 152 -10.46 -0.74 7.65
CA ASP A 152 -10.15 -0.03 8.89
C ASP A 152 -11.24 0.99 9.30
N ASP A 153 -12.43 0.92 8.70
CA ASP A 153 -13.56 1.77 9.09
C ASP A 153 -13.98 1.51 10.55
N ASP A 154 -14.24 2.55 11.30
CA ASP A 154 -14.64 2.47 12.71
C ASP A 154 -16.01 1.79 12.90
N VAL A 155 -16.83 1.76 11.86
CA VAL A 155 -18.13 1.08 11.88
C VAL A 155 -17.94 -0.42 11.62
N PRO A 156 -18.20 -1.32 12.60
CA PRO A 156 -17.93 -2.75 12.46
C PRO A 156 -18.56 -3.43 11.25
N SER A 157 -19.78 -3.04 10.89
CA SER A 157 -20.48 -3.59 9.71
C SER A 157 -19.79 -3.21 8.39
N LYS A 158 -19.29 -1.98 8.27
CA LYS A 158 -18.54 -1.51 7.11
C LYS A 158 -17.18 -2.17 7.03
N ARG A 159 -16.49 -2.32 8.18
CA ARG A 159 -15.23 -3.06 8.29
C ARG A 159 -15.39 -4.49 7.80
N LEU A 160 -16.40 -5.22 8.29
CA LEU A 160 -16.66 -6.59 7.89
C LEU A 160 -16.98 -6.69 6.37
N ALA A 161 -17.74 -5.76 5.84
CA ALA A 161 -18.05 -5.71 4.40
C ALA A 161 -16.79 -5.46 3.56
N ALA A 162 -15.94 -4.54 3.99
CA ALA A 162 -14.65 -4.29 3.33
C ALA A 162 -13.72 -5.51 3.39
N MET A 163 -13.65 -6.18 4.54
CA MET A 163 -12.86 -7.42 4.67
C MET A 163 -13.31 -8.49 3.67
N LYS A 164 -14.62 -8.68 3.48
CA LYS A 164 -15.16 -9.63 2.49
C LYS A 164 -14.81 -9.25 1.06
N ASP A 165 -14.90 -7.97 0.70
CA ASP A 165 -14.51 -7.49 -0.63
C ASP A 165 -13.02 -7.76 -0.89
N TRP A 166 -12.15 -7.51 0.10
CA TRP A 166 -10.72 -7.78 0.02
C TRP A 166 -10.39 -9.27 0.02
N GLU A 167 -11.15 -10.10 0.74
CA GLU A 167 -10.99 -11.55 0.76
C GLU A 167 -11.15 -12.14 -0.66
N HIS A 168 -12.13 -11.68 -1.44
CA HIS A 168 -12.28 -12.09 -2.83
C HIS A 168 -11.05 -11.75 -3.68
N ILE A 169 -10.50 -10.55 -3.51
CA ILE A 169 -9.28 -10.13 -4.21
C ILE A 169 -8.09 -11.03 -3.84
N PHE A 170 -7.89 -11.27 -2.54
CA PHE A 170 -6.81 -12.14 -2.09
C PHE A 170 -7.00 -13.59 -2.52
N PHE A 171 -8.23 -14.05 -2.62
CA PHE A 171 -8.53 -15.37 -3.13
C PHE A 171 -8.16 -15.50 -4.62
N GLU A 172 -8.40 -14.48 -5.41
CA GLU A 172 -8.09 -14.45 -6.84
C GLU A 172 -6.59 -14.39 -7.12
N PHE A 173 -5.87 -13.53 -6.38
CA PHE A 173 -4.45 -13.22 -6.64
C PHE A 173 -3.48 -13.88 -5.66
N GLY A 174 -3.96 -14.41 -4.56
CA GLY A 174 -3.12 -15.07 -3.56
C GLY A 174 -2.53 -16.39 -4.06
N PRO A 175 -1.31 -16.73 -3.68
CA PRO A 175 -0.77 -18.06 -3.94
C PRO A 175 -1.64 -19.13 -3.26
N LYS A 176 -1.84 -20.29 -3.93
CA LYS A 176 -2.69 -21.39 -3.42
C LYS A 176 -2.34 -21.80 -1.97
N HIS A 177 -1.07 -21.83 -1.62
CA HIS A 177 -0.59 -22.14 -0.27
C HIS A 177 -0.92 -21.06 0.77
N TYR A 178 -1.16 -19.80 0.37
CA TYR A 178 -1.62 -18.76 1.27
C TYR A 178 -3.05 -19.01 1.74
N LEU A 179 -3.90 -19.56 0.88
CA LEU A 179 -5.28 -19.93 1.20
C LEU A 179 -5.35 -21.09 2.18
N GLU A 180 -4.39 -22.03 2.14
CA GLU A 180 -4.30 -23.10 3.13
C GLU A 180 -3.92 -22.56 4.51
N HIS A 181 -3.03 -21.58 4.59
CA HIS A 181 -2.67 -20.94 5.85
C HIS A 181 -3.80 -20.09 6.44
N ILE A 182 -4.59 -19.40 5.63
CA ILE A 182 -5.76 -18.65 6.11
C ILE A 182 -6.83 -19.59 6.71
N LYS A 183 -7.01 -20.80 6.18
CA LYS A 183 -7.93 -21.80 6.75
C LYS A 183 -7.57 -22.21 8.19
N HIS A 184 -6.33 -22.04 8.60
CA HIS A 184 -5.85 -22.30 9.96
C HIS A 184 -5.93 -21.07 10.89
N PHE A 185 -6.12 -19.88 10.38
CA PHE A 185 -6.51 -18.73 11.17
C PHE A 185 -8.00 -18.86 11.51
N LYS A 186 -8.29 -19.57 12.59
CA LYS A 186 -9.57 -19.41 13.27
C LYS A 186 -9.65 -17.95 13.70
N PHE A 187 -10.49 -17.17 13.02
CA PHE A 187 -10.95 -15.92 13.59
C PHE A 187 -11.61 -16.27 14.91
N GLU A 188 -10.91 -16.11 16.02
CA GLU A 188 -11.56 -16.13 17.32
C GLU A 188 -12.67 -15.10 17.25
N LYS A 189 -13.88 -15.57 17.49
CA LYS A 189 -15.05 -14.72 17.53
C LYS A 189 -14.75 -13.62 18.52
N LEU A 190 -14.57 -12.41 18.01
CA LEU A 190 -14.68 -11.20 18.82
C LEU A 190 -16.15 -11.15 19.26
N ALA A 191 -16.39 -11.65 20.48
CA ALA A 191 -17.65 -11.53 21.16
C ALA A 191 -17.86 -10.09 21.62
#